data_8d0cca9232df50fcf2fa496daeb829fd
#
_entry.id   8d0cca9232df50fcf2fa496daeb829fd
#
_cell.length_a   1.000
_cell.length_b   1.000
_cell.length_c   1.000
_cell.angle_alpha   90.00
_cell.angle_beta   90.00
_cell.angle_gamma   90.00
#
_symmetry.space_group_name_H-M   'P 1'
#
loop_
_entity.id
_entity.type
_entity.pdbx_description
1 polymer ?
#
loop_
_entity_poly.entity_id
_entity_poly.type
_entity_poly.pdbx_seq_one_letter_code
_entity_poly.pdbx_strand_id
1 'polypeptide(L)'
;MEKMTKDEMIEFLKGMNRREQILEEEKKRLRGSVETMEEAIERNNFAHHGDESGINTPGFSPDKVLRVLLNSQRDIEEETRNMVFQMRDIYEQQDKINFVRRCLLKMEAQDQHLLREVYINDSAVEVVASKMCLSRSYFYKLLHKALGSLLSIYNASCHEQTSIRARRLISEVITYMPEGSLA
;
A
#
# COMPACT_ATOMS: atom_id res chain seq x y z
N MET A 1 7.29 9.63 -5.23
CA MET A 1 7.20 9.89 -3.78
C MET A 1 7.37 11.38 -3.57
N GLU A 2 6.63 11.96 -2.63
CA GLU A 2 6.66 13.38 -2.30
C GLU A 2 7.67 13.66 -1.20
N LYS A 3 8.16 14.91 -1.14
CA LYS A 3 9.00 15.36 -0.04
C LYS A 3 8.20 15.37 1.25
N MET A 4 8.85 15.02 2.35
CA MET A 4 8.26 15.07 3.68
C MET A 4 8.81 16.23 4.49
N THR A 5 7.97 16.78 5.35
CA THR A 5 8.36 17.68 6.44
C THR A 5 8.82 16.86 7.66
N LYS A 6 9.38 17.55 8.65
CA LYS A 6 9.88 16.91 9.87
C LYS A 6 8.76 16.28 10.69
N ASP A 7 7.64 16.96 10.81
CA ASP A 7 6.50 16.49 11.59
C ASP A 7 5.80 15.30 10.94
N GLU A 8 5.66 15.32 9.61
CA GLU A 8 5.16 14.19 8.83
C GLU A 8 6.06 12.96 8.96
N MET A 9 7.39 13.15 8.99
CA MET A 9 8.33 12.05 9.18
C MET A 9 8.20 11.43 10.57
N ILE A 10 8.04 12.25 11.63
CA ILE A 10 7.83 11.77 13.00
C ILE A 10 6.54 10.95 13.07
N GLU A 11 5.45 11.48 12.54
CA GLU A 11 4.15 10.81 12.53
C GLU A 11 4.19 9.51 11.72
N PHE A 12 4.92 9.53 10.61
CA PHE A 12 5.13 8.33 9.80
C PHE A 12 5.88 7.25 10.57
N LEU A 13 6.99 7.59 11.24
CA LEU A 13 7.79 6.64 12.01
C LEU A 13 7.00 6.03 13.17
N LYS A 14 6.26 6.84 13.93
CA LYS A 14 5.41 6.36 15.04
C LYS A 14 4.33 5.37 14.58
N GLY A 15 3.78 5.58 13.41
CA GLY A 15 2.73 4.71 12.88
C GLY A 15 3.24 3.52 12.06
N MET A 16 4.54 3.39 11.81
CA MET A 16 5.08 2.49 10.79
C MET A 16 4.77 1.01 11.05
N ASN A 17 5.00 0.52 12.27
CA ASN A 17 4.74 -0.87 12.63
C ASN A 17 3.24 -1.22 12.56
N ARG A 18 2.38 -0.32 13.06
CA ARG A 18 0.93 -0.51 13.03
C ARG A 18 0.40 -0.53 11.60
N ARG A 19 0.89 0.39 10.75
CA ARG A 19 0.50 0.42 9.33
C ARG A 19 0.90 -0.86 8.61
N GLU A 20 2.09 -1.38 8.87
CA GLU A 20 2.54 -2.63 8.26
C GLU A 20 1.65 -3.81 8.65
N GLN A 21 1.27 -3.93 9.92
CA GLN A 21 0.33 -4.96 10.37
C GLN A 21 -1.03 -4.84 9.66
N ILE A 22 -1.59 -3.63 9.61
CA ILE A 22 -2.86 -3.38 8.91
C ILE A 22 -2.77 -3.80 7.43
N LEU A 23 -1.69 -3.42 6.74
CA LEU A 23 -1.50 -3.76 5.33
C LEU A 23 -1.38 -5.28 5.10
N GLU A 24 -0.73 -6.00 6.00
CA GLU A 24 -0.64 -7.47 5.91
C GLU A 24 -2.00 -8.15 6.18
N GLU A 25 -2.78 -7.63 7.13
CA GLU A 25 -4.14 -8.11 7.39
C GLU A 25 -5.07 -7.85 6.20
N GLU A 26 -5.00 -6.66 5.61
CA GLU A 26 -5.77 -6.31 4.41
C GLU A 26 -5.40 -7.17 3.20
N LYS A 27 -4.12 -7.42 2.96
CA LYS A 27 -3.67 -8.35 1.92
C LYS A 27 -4.23 -9.76 2.12
N LYS A 28 -4.19 -10.24 3.37
CA LYS A 28 -4.72 -11.56 3.70
C LYS A 28 -6.22 -11.63 3.46
N ARG A 29 -6.94 -10.57 3.84
CA ARG A 29 -8.39 -10.46 3.60
C ARG A 29 -8.72 -10.47 2.11
N LEU A 30 -8.02 -9.65 1.31
CA LEU A 30 -8.25 -9.57 -0.13
C LEU A 30 -7.95 -10.87 -0.86
N ARG A 31 -6.91 -11.60 -0.43
CA ARG A 31 -6.61 -12.93 -1.00
C ARG A 31 -7.67 -13.97 -0.68
N GLY A 32 -8.36 -13.83 0.45
CA GLY A 32 -9.45 -14.74 0.85
C GLY A 32 -10.82 -14.35 0.30
N SER A 33 -10.97 -13.18 -0.35
CA SER A 33 -12.27 -12.69 -0.86
C SER A 33 -12.48 -12.90 -2.36
N VAL A 34 -11.62 -13.71 -3.00
CA VAL A 34 -11.80 -14.03 -4.43
C VAL A 34 -13.00 -14.96 -4.57
N GLU A 35 -14.10 -14.41 -5.08
CA GLU A 35 -15.29 -15.18 -5.42
C GLU A 35 -15.05 -16.01 -6.68
N THR A 36 -15.46 -17.28 -6.65
CA THR A 36 -15.42 -18.13 -7.83
C THR A 36 -16.62 -17.86 -8.74
N MET A 37 -16.52 -18.26 -10.01
CA MET A 37 -17.64 -18.14 -10.96
C MET A 37 -18.88 -18.91 -10.47
N GLU A 38 -18.67 -20.04 -9.80
CA GLU A 38 -19.74 -20.87 -9.25
C GLU A 38 -20.48 -20.14 -8.12
N GLU A 39 -19.76 -19.54 -7.17
CA GLU A 39 -20.33 -18.73 -6.08
C GLU A 39 -21.11 -17.52 -6.59
N ALA A 40 -20.59 -16.82 -7.62
CA ALA A 40 -21.28 -15.70 -8.25
C ALA A 40 -22.57 -16.13 -8.97
N ILE A 41 -22.57 -17.29 -9.64
CA ILE A 41 -23.76 -17.86 -10.27
C ILE A 41 -24.79 -18.24 -9.21
N GLU A 42 -24.38 -18.89 -8.13
CA GLU A 42 -25.28 -19.24 -7.03
C GLU A 42 -25.91 -18.00 -6.40
N ARG A 43 -25.10 -16.98 -6.08
CA ARG A 43 -25.60 -15.70 -5.53
C ARG A 43 -26.66 -15.07 -6.45
N ASN A 44 -26.40 -15.00 -7.74
CA ASN A 44 -27.34 -14.43 -8.70
C ASN A 44 -28.60 -15.27 -8.88
N ASN A 45 -28.50 -16.60 -8.79
CA ASN A 45 -29.67 -17.47 -8.82
C ASN A 45 -30.58 -17.27 -7.60
N PHE A 46 -30.00 -17.17 -6.39
CA PHE A 46 -30.77 -16.93 -5.17
C PHE A 46 -31.42 -15.54 -5.14
N ALA A 47 -30.75 -14.51 -5.63
CA ALA A 47 -31.31 -13.15 -5.68
C ALA A 47 -32.56 -13.07 -6.55
N HIS A 48 -32.67 -13.89 -7.61
CA HIS A 48 -33.85 -13.94 -8.48
C HIS A 48 -35.01 -14.80 -7.93
N HIS A 49 -34.77 -15.67 -6.94
CA HIS A 49 -35.81 -16.45 -6.32
C HIS A 49 -36.61 -15.71 -5.24
N GLY A 50 -36.10 -14.61 -4.72
CA GLY A 50 -36.71 -13.83 -3.64
C GLY A 50 -37.86 -12.91 -4.09
N ASP A 51 -38.06 -12.67 -5.40
CA ASP A 51 -38.99 -11.65 -5.91
C ASP A 51 -40.18 -12.25 -6.68
N GLU A 52 -40.29 -13.57 -6.75
CA GLU A 52 -41.44 -14.24 -7.43
C GLU A 52 -42.54 -14.55 -6.42
N SER A 53 -43.47 -13.57 -6.21
CA SER A 53 -44.78 -13.83 -5.72
C SER A 53 -45.53 -14.81 -6.65
N GLY A 54 -45.37 -16.09 -6.39
CA GLY A 54 -46.47 -17.04 -6.54
C GLY A 54 -46.94 -17.49 -7.93
N ILE A 55 -46.16 -17.50 -8.99
CA ILE A 55 -46.51 -18.24 -10.21
C ILE A 55 -45.31 -19.10 -10.64
N ASN A 56 -45.33 -20.36 -10.19
CA ASN A 56 -44.48 -21.42 -10.70
C ASN A 56 -44.85 -21.71 -12.14
N THR A 57 -44.20 -21.08 -13.11
CA THR A 57 -44.13 -21.60 -14.46
C THR A 57 -42.82 -22.37 -14.60
N PRO A 58 -42.81 -23.69 -14.77
CA PRO A 58 -41.63 -24.46 -15.07
C PRO A 58 -41.26 -24.20 -16.55
N GLY A 59 -40.56 -23.09 -16.77
CA GLY A 59 -40.05 -22.70 -18.07
C GLY A 59 -38.57 -22.39 -17.93
N PHE A 60 -37.73 -23.34 -18.32
CA PHE A 60 -36.33 -23.09 -18.58
C PHE A 60 -36.24 -22.11 -19.74
N SER A 61 -36.13 -20.81 -19.45
CA SER A 61 -35.90 -19.80 -20.48
C SER A 61 -34.40 -19.68 -20.71
N PRO A 62 -33.91 -19.98 -21.93
CA PRO A 62 -32.49 -19.75 -22.27
C PRO A 62 -32.04 -18.33 -21.99
N ASP A 63 -32.92 -17.35 -22.11
CA ASP A 63 -32.66 -15.94 -21.80
C ASP A 63 -32.39 -15.70 -20.31
N LYS A 64 -33.03 -16.46 -19.41
CA LYS A 64 -32.80 -16.33 -17.96
C LYS A 64 -31.41 -16.82 -17.57
N VAL A 65 -31.01 -17.99 -18.09
CA VAL A 65 -29.66 -18.54 -17.85
C VAL A 65 -28.58 -17.63 -18.41
N LEU A 66 -28.77 -17.17 -19.64
CA LEU A 66 -27.83 -16.25 -20.27
C LEU A 66 -27.69 -14.94 -19.46
N ARG A 67 -28.80 -14.41 -18.95
CA ARG A 67 -28.80 -13.19 -18.13
C ARG A 67 -28.09 -13.41 -16.82
N VAL A 68 -28.27 -14.52 -16.11
CA VAL A 68 -27.57 -14.88 -14.88
C VAL A 68 -26.06 -14.99 -15.15
N LEU A 69 -25.65 -15.67 -16.21
CA LEU A 69 -24.24 -15.81 -16.57
C LEU A 69 -23.59 -14.46 -16.88
N LEU A 70 -24.25 -13.60 -17.65
CA LEU A 70 -23.73 -12.27 -17.99
C LEU A 70 -23.63 -11.37 -16.75
N ASN A 71 -24.61 -11.41 -15.84
CA ASN A 71 -24.55 -10.67 -14.60
C ASN A 71 -23.43 -11.17 -13.71
N SER A 72 -23.29 -12.50 -13.54
CA SER A 72 -22.22 -13.10 -12.73
C SER A 72 -20.83 -12.75 -13.27
N GLN A 73 -20.65 -12.79 -14.59
CA GLN A 73 -19.40 -12.38 -15.22
C GLN A 73 -19.08 -10.90 -14.94
N ARG A 74 -20.09 -10.02 -15.09
CA ARG A 74 -19.93 -8.59 -14.83
C ARG A 74 -19.56 -8.30 -13.38
N ASP A 75 -20.22 -8.98 -12.43
CA ASP A 75 -19.96 -8.83 -11.00
C ASP A 75 -18.52 -9.25 -10.65
N ILE A 76 -18.07 -10.40 -11.18
CA ILE A 76 -16.68 -10.86 -11.00
C ILE A 76 -15.69 -9.88 -11.60
N GLU A 77 -15.94 -9.34 -12.78
CA GLU A 77 -15.07 -8.36 -13.41
C GLU A 77 -14.96 -7.07 -12.57
N GLU A 78 -16.08 -6.63 -12.00
CA GLU A 78 -16.11 -5.45 -11.13
C GLU A 78 -15.38 -5.70 -9.79
N GLU A 79 -15.63 -6.83 -9.13
CA GLU A 79 -14.95 -7.22 -7.91
C GLU A 79 -13.44 -7.40 -8.13
N THR A 80 -13.05 -8.06 -9.22
CA THR A 80 -11.64 -8.22 -9.59
C THR A 80 -10.97 -6.87 -9.81
N ARG A 81 -11.64 -5.95 -10.49
CA ARG A 81 -11.13 -4.59 -10.73
C ARG A 81 -10.93 -3.85 -9.40
N ASN A 82 -11.92 -3.88 -8.52
CA ASN A 82 -11.86 -3.25 -7.20
C ASN A 82 -10.74 -3.84 -6.35
N MET A 83 -10.56 -5.16 -6.37
CA MET A 83 -9.47 -5.84 -5.68
C MET A 83 -8.09 -5.42 -6.22
N VAL A 84 -7.92 -5.30 -7.54
CA VAL A 84 -6.68 -4.84 -8.15
C VAL A 84 -6.34 -3.42 -7.71
N PHE A 85 -7.32 -2.51 -7.64
CA PHE A 85 -7.11 -1.15 -7.13
C PHE A 85 -6.69 -1.15 -5.65
N GLN A 86 -7.39 -1.91 -4.79
CA GLN A 86 -7.03 -2.02 -3.37
C GLN A 86 -5.63 -2.62 -3.17
N MET A 87 -5.29 -3.68 -3.90
CA MET A 87 -3.95 -4.27 -3.85
C MET A 87 -2.87 -3.28 -4.29
N ARG A 88 -3.13 -2.48 -5.31
CA ARG A 88 -2.21 -1.44 -5.76
C ARG A 88 -1.93 -0.42 -4.65
N ASP A 89 -2.98 0.07 -3.98
CA ASP A 89 -2.86 1.03 -2.88
C ASP A 89 -2.04 0.44 -1.71
N ILE A 90 -2.28 -0.83 -1.38
CA ILE A 90 -1.52 -1.56 -0.36
C ILE A 90 -0.03 -1.63 -0.75
N TYR A 91 0.29 -2.00 -1.99
CA TYR A 91 1.67 -2.05 -2.46
C TYR A 91 2.34 -0.68 -2.45
N GLU A 92 1.64 0.39 -2.84
CA GLU A 92 2.17 1.75 -2.80
C GLU A 92 2.51 2.19 -1.37
N GLN A 93 1.67 1.87 -0.40
CA GLN A 93 1.93 2.15 1.01
C GLN A 93 3.09 1.30 1.56
N GLN A 94 3.17 0.03 1.18
CA GLN A 94 4.27 -0.85 1.57
C GLN A 94 5.60 -0.39 0.99
N ASP A 95 5.61 0.05 -0.25
CA ASP A 95 6.80 0.63 -0.89
C ASP A 95 7.28 1.89 -0.16
N LYS A 96 6.37 2.72 0.34
CA LYS A 96 6.71 3.88 1.15
C LYS A 96 7.37 3.48 2.48
N ILE A 97 6.85 2.48 3.17
CA ILE A 97 7.46 1.92 4.39
C ILE A 97 8.86 1.37 4.10
N ASN A 98 9.00 0.56 3.07
CA ASN A 98 10.28 -0.03 2.66
C ASN A 98 11.29 1.04 2.24
N PHE A 99 10.83 2.12 1.63
CA PHE A 99 11.70 3.24 1.26
C PHE A 99 12.26 3.96 2.48
N VAL A 100 11.42 4.27 3.47
CA VAL A 100 11.87 4.89 4.73
C VAL A 100 12.83 3.96 5.47
N ARG A 101 12.58 2.65 5.49
CA ARG A 101 13.52 1.66 6.07
C ARG A 101 14.88 1.69 5.38
N ARG A 102 14.92 1.77 4.05
CA ARG A 102 16.17 1.89 3.30
C ARG A 102 16.90 3.20 3.61
N CYS A 103 16.17 4.30 3.82
CA CYS A 103 16.77 5.56 4.24
C CYS A 103 17.36 5.46 5.65
N LEU A 104 16.67 4.80 6.59
CA LEU A 104 17.22 4.52 7.93
C LEU A 104 18.49 3.69 7.85
N LEU A 105 18.56 2.67 6.99
CA LEU A 105 19.76 1.84 6.85
C LEU A 105 20.99 2.58 6.28
N LYS A 106 20.79 3.73 5.64
CA LYS A 106 21.88 4.59 5.15
C LYS A 106 22.46 5.51 6.22
N MET A 107 21.84 5.57 7.40
CA MET A 107 22.27 6.42 8.51
C MET A 107 23.36 5.74 9.36
N GLU A 108 24.04 6.52 10.18
CA GLU A 108 24.91 5.99 11.22
C GLU A 108 24.14 5.11 12.21
N ALA A 109 24.76 4.01 12.66
CA ALA A 109 24.11 3.02 13.52
C ALA A 109 23.52 3.63 14.81
N GLN A 110 24.20 4.63 15.40
CA GLN A 110 23.74 5.32 16.58
C GLN A 110 22.46 6.13 16.33
N ASP A 111 22.44 6.91 15.24
CA ASP A 111 21.28 7.72 14.85
C ASP A 111 20.08 6.84 14.48
N GLN A 112 20.35 5.72 13.78
CA GLN A 112 19.34 4.74 13.45
C GLN A 112 18.71 4.11 14.71
N HIS A 113 19.55 3.73 15.70
CA HIS A 113 19.08 3.16 16.95
C HIS A 113 18.19 4.14 17.72
N LEU A 114 18.61 5.42 17.82
CA LEU A 114 17.83 6.48 18.46
C LEU A 114 16.43 6.62 17.86
N LEU A 115 16.35 6.73 16.53
CA LEU A 115 15.06 6.91 15.86
C LEU A 115 14.17 5.67 15.99
N ARG A 116 14.74 4.47 15.95
CA ARG A 116 13.99 3.23 16.13
C ARG A 116 13.41 3.11 17.52
N GLU A 117 14.24 3.32 18.56
CA GLU A 117 13.79 3.18 19.94
C GLU A 117 12.69 4.19 20.28
N VAL A 118 12.88 5.46 19.91
CA VAL A 118 11.97 6.53 20.32
C VAL A 118 10.69 6.56 19.49
N TYR A 119 10.79 6.42 18.15
CA TYR A 119 9.63 6.63 17.29
C TYR A 119 8.99 5.33 16.79
N ILE A 120 9.76 4.28 16.53
CA ILE A 120 9.21 3.03 15.99
C ILE A 120 8.79 2.08 17.10
N ASN A 121 9.61 1.97 18.16
CA ASN A 121 9.32 1.11 19.32
C ASN A 121 8.56 1.86 20.42
N ASP A 122 8.27 3.16 20.24
CA ASP A 122 7.56 4.03 21.19
C ASP A 122 8.15 3.99 22.62
N SER A 123 9.47 3.85 22.72
CA SER A 123 10.16 3.80 23.99
C SER A 123 10.24 5.19 24.62
N ALA A 124 9.99 5.30 25.94
CA ALA A 124 10.10 6.55 26.64
C ALA A 124 11.52 7.14 26.52
N VAL A 125 11.62 8.42 26.20
CA VAL A 125 12.88 9.14 25.97
C VAL A 125 13.82 9.01 27.17
N GLU A 126 13.28 9.06 28.38
CA GLU A 126 14.01 8.93 29.63
C GLU A 126 14.71 7.57 29.77
N VAL A 127 14.02 6.52 29.35
CA VAL A 127 14.55 5.14 29.39
C VAL A 127 15.71 4.98 28.40
N VAL A 128 15.53 5.48 27.19
CA VAL A 128 16.56 5.38 26.15
C VAL A 128 17.77 6.24 26.49
N ALA A 129 17.54 7.47 26.97
CA ALA A 129 18.62 8.37 27.41
C ALA A 129 19.44 7.77 28.57
N SER A 130 18.76 7.15 29.54
CA SER A 130 19.43 6.46 30.67
C SER A 130 20.27 5.27 30.19
N LYS A 131 19.76 4.44 29.28
CA LYS A 131 20.50 3.32 28.69
C LYS A 131 21.76 3.77 27.95
N MET A 132 21.70 4.94 27.34
CA MET A 132 22.84 5.53 26.61
C MET A 132 23.75 6.38 27.52
N CYS A 133 23.48 6.50 28.81
CA CYS A 133 24.20 7.35 29.76
C CYS A 133 24.25 8.81 29.33
N LEU A 134 23.19 9.34 28.71
CA LEU A 134 23.10 10.70 28.19
C LEU A 134 22.16 11.57 29.04
N SER A 135 22.52 12.85 29.17
CA SER A 135 21.58 13.83 29.75
C SER A 135 20.39 14.04 28.81
N ARG A 136 19.19 14.28 29.37
CA ARG A 136 17.95 14.50 28.60
C ARG A 136 18.11 15.61 27.55
N SER A 137 18.75 16.72 27.91
CA SER A 137 18.97 17.85 27.00
C SER A 137 19.86 17.47 25.81
N TYR A 138 20.93 16.72 26.05
CA TYR A 138 21.83 16.27 25.02
C TYR A 138 21.16 15.21 24.12
N PHE A 139 20.38 14.33 24.72
CA PHE A 139 19.61 13.32 23.99
C PHE A 139 18.67 13.95 22.97
N TYR A 140 17.88 14.99 23.35
CA TYR A 140 17.02 15.70 22.41
C TYR A 140 17.78 16.36 21.26
N LYS A 141 19.00 16.90 21.53
CA LYS A 141 19.84 17.46 20.47
C LYS A 141 20.23 16.38 19.45
N LEU A 142 20.65 15.20 19.92
CA LEU A 142 20.99 14.07 19.06
C LEU A 142 19.78 13.58 18.29
N LEU A 143 18.62 13.43 18.93
CA LEU A 143 17.39 13.00 18.30
C LEU A 143 16.96 13.95 17.16
N HIS A 144 17.07 15.26 17.40
CA HIS A 144 16.78 16.27 16.38
C HIS A 144 17.78 16.23 15.22
N LYS A 145 19.07 16.00 15.51
CA LYS A 145 20.09 15.82 14.48
C LYS A 145 19.81 14.58 13.63
N ALA A 146 19.56 13.44 14.28
CA ALA A 146 19.25 12.18 13.61
C ALA A 146 18.02 12.30 12.70
N LEU A 147 16.97 12.96 13.18
CA LEU A 147 15.76 13.21 12.38
C LEU A 147 16.03 14.10 11.16
N GLY A 148 16.87 15.14 11.34
CA GLY A 148 17.30 16.00 10.24
C GLY A 148 18.12 15.24 9.18
N SER A 149 19.01 14.34 9.62
CA SER A 149 19.79 13.46 8.74
C SER A 149 18.90 12.51 7.95
N LEU A 150 17.91 11.86 8.61
CA LEU A 150 16.95 11.00 7.94
C LEU A 150 16.16 11.76 6.87
N LEU A 151 15.66 12.93 7.21
CA LEU A 151 14.87 13.76 6.29
C LEU A 151 15.69 14.20 5.08
N SER A 152 16.96 14.56 5.27
CA SER A 152 17.88 14.89 4.18
C SER A 152 18.08 13.70 3.24
N ILE A 153 18.36 12.52 3.77
CA ILE A 153 18.55 11.27 3.00
C ILE A 153 17.25 10.92 2.24
N TYR A 154 16.11 11.00 2.92
CA TYR A 154 14.81 10.72 2.33
C TYR A 154 14.52 11.65 1.14
N ASN A 155 14.61 12.97 1.35
CA ASN A 155 14.29 13.95 0.33
C ASN A 155 15.27 13.91 -0.86
N ALA A 156 16.56 13.64 -0.62
CA ALA A 156 17.55 13.43 -1.67
C ALA A 156 17.23 12.16 -2.51
N SER A 157 16.93 11.06 -1.82
CA SER A 157 16.59 9.78 -2.48
C SER A 157 15.25 9.83 -3.22
N CYS A 158 14.29 10.66 -2.81
CA CYS A 158 13.05 10.90 -3.55
C CYS A 158 13.33 11.50 -4.93
N HIS A 159 14.25 12.45 -5.04
CA HIS A 159 14.63 13.06 -6.32
C HIS A 159 15.25 12.01 -7.27
N GLU A 160 16.12 11.16 -6.76
CA GLU A 160 16.77 10.12 -7.54
C GLU A 160 15.77 9.11 -8.09
N GLN A 161 14.82 8.64 -7.27
CA GLN A 161 13.78 7.71 -7.72
C GLN A 161 12.82 8.31 -8.75
N THR A 162 12.46 9.57 -8.62
CA THR A 162 11.62 10.26 -9.59
C THR A 162 12.34 10.35 -10.95
N SER A 163 13.63 10.63 -10.94
CA SER A 163 14.47 10.68 -12.14
C SER A 163 14.60 9.30 -12.81
N ILE A 164 14.80 8.22 -12.04
CA ILE A 164 14.88 6.85 -12.56
C ILE A 164 13.55 6.41 -13.16
N ARG A 165 12.44 6.68 -12.47
CA ARG A 165 11.10 6.35 -12.97
C ARG A 165 10.78 7.10 -14.27
N ALA A 166 11.11 8.37 -14.36
CA ALA A 166 10.94 9.17 -15.58
C ALA A 166 11.77 8.61 -16.75
N ARG A 167 13.04 8.26 -16.52
CA ARG A 167 13.90 7.65 -17.54
C ARG A 167 13.37 6.30 -18.02
N ARG A 168 12.85 5.47 -17.11
CA ARG A 168 12.27 4.16 -17.45
C ARG A 168 11.00 4.30 -18.28
N LEU A 169 10.10 5.21 -17.92
CA LEU A 169 8.90 5.50 -18.70
C LEU A 169 9.24 6.01 -20.11
N ILE A 170 10.23 6.90 -20.23
CA ILE A 170 10.70 7.38 -21.53
C ILE A 170 11.26 6.23 -22.37
N SER A 171 12.07 5.33 -21.80
CA SER A 171 12.62 4.17 -22.51
C SER A 171 11.52 3.20 -22.96
N GLU A 172 10.51 2.96 -22.12
CA GLU A 172 9.36 2.11 -22.47
C GLU A 172 8.54 2.73 -23.61
N VAL A 173 8.26 4.04 -23.56
CA VAL A 173 7.54 4.75 -24.63
C VAL A 173 8.30 4.71 -25.95
N ILE A 174 9.63 4.90 -25.95
CA ILE A 174 10.46 4.83 -27.16
C ILE A 174 10.45 3.42 -27.77
N THR A 175 10.41 2.38 -26.93
CA THR A 175 10.36 0.99 -27.40
C THR A 175 9.03 0.62 -28.05
N TYR A 176 7.94 1.30 -27.70
CA TYR A 176 6.60 1.08 -28.27
C TYR A 176 6.27 2.02 -29.45
N MET A 177 7.14 2.97 -29.81
CA MET A 177 6.93 3.78 -31.02
C MET A 177 7.29 2.96 -32.25
N PRO A 178 6.35 2.77 -33.20
CA PRO A 178 6.66 2.09 -34.47
C PRO A 178 7.72 2.87 -35.22
N GLU A 179 8.72 2.14 -35.74
CA GLU A 179 9.77 2.68 -36.61
C GLU A 179 9.09 3.38 -37.80
N GLY A 180 9.10 4.69 -37.84
CA GLY A 180 8.51 5.48 -38.92
C GLY A 180 7.76 6.76 -38.50
N SER A 181 7.67 7.08 -37.22
CA SER A 181 6.92 8.26 -36.74
C SER A 181 7.76 9.53 -36.59
N LEU A 182 9.01 9.54 -37.04
CA LEU A 182 9.92 10.70 -37.03
C LEU A 182 10.36 11.05 -38.47
N ALA A 183 9.38 11.34 -39.33
CA ALA A 183 9.63 11.95 -40.62
C ALA A 183 8.81 13.20 -40.74
#